data_d504a74ea314aa6dde29c7659d16fe5b
#
_entry.id   d504a74ea314aa6dde29c7659d16fe5b
#
_cell.length_a   1.000
_cell.length_b   1.000
_cell.length_c   1.000
_cell.angle_alpha   90.00
_cell.angle_beta   90.00
_cell.angle_gamma   90.00
#
_symmetry.space_group_name_H-M   'P 1'
#
loop_
_entity.id
_entity.type
_entity.pdbx_description
1 polymer ?
#
loop_
_entity_poly.entity_id
_entity_poly.type
_entity_poly.pdbx_seq_one_letter_code
_entity_poly.pdbx_strand_id
1 'polypeptide(L)'
;LHRLIRRQRQMCIRDSARKGNVLTAIDAFQKGAAAGNDIEIIQPEQLHIAPCKGCGACQCYKGCVDKDDTNATIDQIVSADMIVFATPVYWWGMSAQLKQVIDKCYCRGMQLKGKKTGLIVVGGSPVDNIQYELIRKQFDCMADYLSWDMLFQKSYYATARDDLQKNMEALEELENIGSC
;
A
#
# COMPACT_ATOMS: atom_id res chain seq x y z
N LEU A 1 7.56 28.58 22.78
CA LEU A 1 6.64 28.07 21.76
C LEU A 1 7.10 26.67 21.38
N HIS A 2 6.65 25.63 22.10
CA HIS A 2 6.79 24.26 21.67
C HIS A 2 5.88 24.08 20.43
N ARG A 3 6.47 24.06 19.24
CA ARG A 3 5.82 23.52 18.05
C ARG A 3 5.53 22.05 18.38
N LEU A 4 4.28 21.71 18.63
CA LEU A 4 3.83 20.34 18.64
C LEU A 4 4.15 19.79 17.25
N ILE A 5 5.23 19.05 17.12
CA ILE A 5 5.57 18.32 15.90
C ILE A 5 4.50 17.24 15.79
N ARG A 6 3.49 17.49 14.94
CA ARG A 6 2.47 16.49 14.61
C ARG A 6 3.19 15.33 13.94
N ARG A 7 3.15 14.16 14.55
CA ARG A 7 3.62 12.93 13.89
C ARG A 7 2.82 12.73 12.60
N GLN A 8 3.51 12.36 11.54
CA GLN A 8 2.83 12.00 10.29
C GLN A 8 2.13 10.66 10.48
N ARG A 9 0.86 10.58 10.04
CA ARG A 9 0.14 9.31 10.03
C ARG A 9 0.48 8.58 8.74
N GLN A 10 1.12 7.43 8.86
CA GLN A 10 1.44 6.56 7.74
C GLN A 10 0.53 5.34 7.75
N MET A 11 -0.07 5.05 6.60
CA MET A 11 -0.90 3.88 6.41
C MET A 11 -0.18 2.87 5.52
N CYS A 12 0.10 1.68 6.04
CA CYS A 12 0.64 0.57 5.27
C CYS A 12 -0.48 -0.40 4.92
N ILE A 13 -0.81 -0.53 3.64
CA ILE A 13 -1.77 -1.51 3.14
C ILE A 13 -0.98 -2.74 2.72
N ARG A 14 -1.06 -3.78 3.53
CA ARG A 14 -0.33 -5.03 3.34
C ARG A 14 -1.28 -6.14 2.92
N ASP A 15 -1.01 -6.72 1.78
CA ASP A 15 -1.73 -7.89 1.31
C ASP A 15 -0.88 -9.15 1.41
N SER A 16 -1.02 -9.86 2.51
CA SER A 16 -0.64 -11.25 2.67
C SER A 16 -1.14 -11.80 4.02
N ALA A 17 -2.07 -12.74 4.00
CA ALA A 17 -2.54 -13.47 5.20
C ALA A 17 -1.46 -14.34 5.85
N ARG A 18 -0.37 -14.60 5.16
CA ARG A 18 0.72 -15.48 5.63
C ARG A 18 1.90 -14.64 6.07
N LYS A 19 2.55 -15.05 7.17
CA LYS A 19 3.91 -14.62 7.48
C LYS A 19 4.78 -14.96 6.27
N GLY A 20 5.18 -13.98 5.47
CA GLY A 20 5.91 -14.17 4.23
C GLY A 20 6.65 -12.90 3.83
N ASN A 21 7.23 -12.88 2.64
CA ASN A 21 8.14 -11.83 2.20
C ASN A 21 7.54 -10.41 2.20
N VAL A 22 6.26 -10.25 1.87
CA VAL A 22 5.58 -8.94 1.93
C VAL A 22 5.48 -8.43 3.36
N LEU A 23 5.18 -9.32 4.34
CA LEU A 23 5.19 -8.95 5.75
C LEU A 23 6.60 -8.53 6.19
N THR A 24 7.60 -9.32 5.84
CA THR A 24 9.00 -9.01 6.14
C THR A 24 9.40 -7.64 5.58
N ALA A 25 8.98 -7.30 4.35
CA ALA A 25 9.23 -5.99 3.75
C ALA A 25 8.58 -4.86 4.54
N ILE A 26 7.31 -5.01 4.93
CA ILE A 26 6.60 -4.00 5.71
C ILE A 26 7.18 -3.86 7.12
N ASP A 27 7.55 -4.95 7.77
CA ASP A 27 8.17 -4.92 9.10
C ASP A 27 9.50 -4.15 9.08
N ALA A 28 10.33 -4.35 8.05
CA ALA A 28 11.58 -3.60 7.87
C ALA A 28 11.31 -2.11 7.61
N PHE A 29 10.38 -1.77 6.71
CA PHE A 29 9.97 -0.39 6.47
C PHE A 29 9.45 0.28 7.75
N GLN A 30 8.58 -0.39 8.51
CA GLN A 30 8.02 0.13 9.76
C GLN A 30 9.10 0.40 10.81
N LYS A 31 10.11 -0.47 10.90
CA LYS A 31 11.20 -0.31 11.86
C LYS A 31 11.95 1.02 11.61
N GLY A 32 12.17 1.38 10.34
CA GLY A 32 12.72 2.69 9.98
C GLY A 32 11.76 3.84 10.28
N ALA A 33 10.49 3.69 9.94
CA ALA A 33 9.49 4.74 10.03
C ALA A 33 9.01 5.05 11.46
N ALA A 34 9.17 4.12 12.40
CA ALA A 34 8.60 4.21 13.76
C ALA A 34 9.10 5.41 14.57
N ALA A 35 10.29 5.92 14.30
CA ALA A 35 10.90 6.98 15.10
C ALA A 35 10.18 8.34 15.02
N GLY A 36 9.42 8.61 13.96
CA GLY A 36 8.80 9.92 13.71
C GLY A 36 7.33 9.87 13.30
N ASN A 37 6.75 8.69 13.13
CA ASN A 37 5.44 8.51 12.53
C ASN A 37 4.52 7.64 13.39
N ASP A 38 3.21 7.86 13.25
CA ASP A 38 2.18 6.95 13.72
C ASP A 38 1.82 6.02 12.56
N ILE A 39 2.10 4.72 12.69
CA ILE A 39 1.94 3.75 11.62
C ILE A 39 0.73 2.87 11.91
N GLU A 40 -0.20 2.83 10.98
CA GLU A 40 -1.33 1.91 10.99
C GLU A 40 -1.19 0.89 9.84
N ILE A 41 -1.58 -0.36 10.07
CA ILE A 41 -1.56 -1.42 9.05
C ILE A 41 -2.97 -1.85 8.72
N ILE A 42 -3.31 -1.78 7.45
CA ILE A 42 -4.51 -2.41 6.89
C ILE A 42 -4.11 -3.76 6.31
N GLN A 43 -4.83 -4.80 6.72
CA GLN A 43 -4.68 -6.17 6.23
C GLN A 43 -5.97 -6.55 5.48
N PRO A 44 -6.01 -6.37 4.15
CA PRO A 44 -7.24 -6.58 3.36
C PRO A 44 -7.85 -7.97 3.51
N GLU A 45 -7.04 -8.98 3.75
CA GLU A 45 -7.49 -10.36 3.94
C GLU A 45 -8.27 -10.59 5.25
N GLN A 46 -8.19 -9.66 6.19
CA GLN A 46 -8.93 -9.71 7.46
C GLN A 46 -10.22 -8.88 7.41
N LEU A 47 -10.45 -8.18 6.29
CA LEU A 47 -11.57 -7.28 6.11
C LEU A 47 -12.64 -7.90 5.22
N HIS A 48 -13.88 -7.62 5.54
CA HIS A 48 -15.00 -7.98 4.69
C HIS A 48 -15.31 -6.83 3.73
N ILE A 49 -14.61 -6.79 2.60
CA ILE A 49 -14.77 -5.78 1.54
C ILE A 49 -15.24 -6.50 0.27
N ALA A 50 -16.45 -6.22 -0.18
CA ALA A 50 -16.98 -6.78 -1.43
C ALA A 50 -16.34 -6.10 -2.65
N PRO A 51 -16.22 -6.79 -3.80
CA PRO A 51 -15.75 -6.17 -5.04
C PRO A 51 -16.58 -4.94 -5.43
N CYS A 52 -15.93 -3.93 -6.03
CA CYS A 52 -16.65 -2.76 -6.53
C CYS A 52 -17.57 -3.15 -7.70
N LYS A 53 -18.86 -2.81 -7.60
CA LYS A 53 -19.89 -3.14 -8.60
C LYS A 53 -20.02 -2.08 -9.70
N GLY A 54 -19.25 -0.97 -9.61
CA GLY A 54 -19.36 0.13 -10.58
C GLY A 54 -20.71 0.85 -10.58
N CYS A 55 -21.47 0.80 -9.49
CA CYS A 55 -22.84 1.34 -9.43
C CYS A 55 -22.93 2.87 -9.48
N GLY A 56 -21.82 3.59 -9.33
CA GLY A 56 -21.76 5.06 -9.39
C GLY A 56 -22.41 5.81 -8.21
N ALA A 57 -23.08 5.12 -7.28
CA ALA A 57 -23.81 5.74 -6.18
C ALA A 57 -22.95 6.60 -5.25
N CYS A 58 -21.66 6.26 -5.10
CA CYS A 58 -20.71 7.00 -4.27
C CYS A 58 -20.30 8.37 -4.83
N GLN A 59 -20.41 8.58 -6.14
CA GLN A 59 -20.05 9.84 -6.83
C GLN A 59 -18.65 10.35 -6.48
N CYS A 60 -17.70 9.45 -6.22
CA CYS A 60 -16.31 9.71 -5.82
C CYS A 60 -16.11 10.39 -4.45
N TYR A 61 -17.15 10.69 -3.69
CA TYR A 61 -17.01 11.40 -2.40
C TYR A 61 -18.02 11.04 -1.32
N LYS A 62 -19.17 10.42 -1.67
CA LYS A 62 -20.25 10.13 -0.71
C LYS A 62 -20.01 8.88 0.15
N GLY A 63 -19.02 8.06 -0.21
CA GLY A 63 -18.80 6.75 0.39
C GLY A 63 -19.51 5.64 -0.37
N CYS A 64 -19.09 4.40 -0.10
CA CYS A 64 -19.69 3.21 -0.69
C CYS A 64 -21.07 2.94 -0.07
N VAL A 65 -21.99 2.45 -0.89
CA VAL A 65 -23.33 2.04 -0.43
C VAL A 65 -23.35 0.64 0.17
N ASP A 66 -22.30 -0.16 -0.04
CA ASP A 66 -22.19 -1.49 0.55
C ASP A 66 -22.04 -1.36 2.09
N LYS A 67 -22.72 -2.25 2.80
CA LYS A 67 -22.69 -2.31 4.28
C LYS A 67 -21.64 -3.33 4.72
N ASP A 68 -20.40 -3.03 4.41
CA ASP A 68 -19.24 -3.85 4.75
C ASP A 68 -18.11 -2.94 5.30
N ASP A 69 -16.90 -3.46 5.44
CA ASP A 69 -15.77 -2.70 6.01
C ASP A 69 -15.23 -1.61 5.09
N THR A 70 -15.80 -1.43 3.87
CA THR A 70 -15.29 -0.49 2.87
C THR A 70 -15.14 0.93 3.42
N ASN A 71 -16.23 1.51 3.95
CA ASN A 71 -16.20 2.92 4.34
C ASN A 71 -15.21 3.17 5.48
N ALA A 72 -15.21 2.32 6.50
CA ALA A 72 -14.28 2.45 7.62
C ALA A 72 -12.82 2.37 7.15
N THR A 73 -12.52 1.39 6.29
CA THR A 73 -11.17 1.20 5.74
C THR A 73 -10.73 2.39 4.88
N ILE A 74 -11.59 2.85 3.97
CA ILE A 74 -11.22 3.95 3.08
C ILE A 74 -11.12 5.27 3.85
N ASP A 75 -11.95 5.51 4.87
CA ASP A 75 -11.83 6.69 5.72
C ASP A 75 -10.51 6.69 6.53
N GLN A 76 -10.00 5.53 6.97
CA GLN A 76 -8.65 5.39 7.52
C GLN A 76 -7.58 5.79 6.50
N ILE A 77 -7.66 5.27 5.26
CA ILE A 77 -6.72 5.59 4.19
C ILE A 77 -6.74 7.10 3.87
N VAL A 78 -7.91 7.71 3.80
CA VAL A 78 -8.08 9.16 3.59
C VAL A 78 -7.44 9.97 4.71
N SER A 79 -7.49 9.50 5.94
CA SER A 79 -6.93 10.20 7.10
C SER A 79 -5.38 10.18 7.15
N ALA A 80 -4.74 9.30 6.39
CA ALA A 80 -3.29 9.17 6.35
C ALA A 80 -2.63 10.33 5.59
N ASP A 81 -1.46 10.76 6.05
CA ASP A 81 -0.60 11.72 5.34
C ASP A 81 0.20 11.02 4.22
N MET A 82 0.55 9.74 4.44
CA MET A 82 1.25 8.88 3.49
C MET A 82 0.63 7.49 3.43
N ILE A 83 0.59 6.90 2.24
CA ILE A 83 0.06 5.55 2.00
C ILE A 83 1.15 4.69 1.37
N VAL A 84 1.50 3.58 2.01
CA VAL A 84 2.43 2.58 1.46
C VAL A 84 1.64 1.35 1.05
N PHE A 85 1.71 1.02 -0.23
CA PHE A 85 1.10 -0.18 -0.79
C PHE A 85 2.14 -1.28 -0.85
N ALA A 86 1.83 -2.45 -0.33
CA ALA A 86 2.71 -3.61 -0.39
C ALA A 86 1.96 -4.83 -0.92
N THR A 87 2.47 -5.46 -1.97
CA THR A 87 1.79 -6.56 -2.66
C THR A 87 2.75 -7.63 -3.13
N PRO A 88 2.36 -8.92 -3.05
CA PRO A 88 3.01 -9.94 -3.84
C PRO A 88 2.64 -9.78 -5.31
N VAL A 89 3.44 -10.37 -6.20
CA VAL A 89 3.04 -10.53 -7.59
C VAL A 89 2.23 -11.81 -7.73
N TYR A 90 0.97 -11.68 -8.11
CA TYR A 90 0.11 -12.79 -8.47
C TYR A 90 -0.35 -12.65 -9.93
N TRP A 91 0.02 -13.62 -10.75
CA TRP A 91 -0.39 -13.66 -12.16
C TRP A 91 -0.13 -12.33 -12.90
N TRP A 92 1.12 -11.84 -12.82
CA TRP A 92 1.59 -10.56 -13.41
C TRP A 92 0.93 -9.29 -12.88
N GLY A 93 0.16 -9.37 -11.81
CA GLY A 93 -0.51 -8.23 -11.20
C GLY A 93 -0.35 -8.16 -9.70
N MET A 94 -0.88 -7.09 -9.12
CA MET A 94 -1.06 -7.02 -7.67
C MET A 94 -2.09 -8.06 -7.22
N SER A 95 -2.12 -8.40 -5.95
CA SER A 95 -3.11 -9.33 -5.44
C SER A 95 -4.54 -8.82 -5.59
N ALA A 96 -5.48 -9.75 -5.65
CA ALA A 96 -6.91 -9.45 -5.76
C ALA A 96 -7.41 -8.64 -4.55
N GLN A 97 -6.91 -8.93 -3.36
CA GLN A 97 -7.30 -8.27 -2.11
C GLN A 97 -6.86 -6.79 -2.11
N LEU A 98 -5.61 -6.50 -2.50
CA LEU A 98 -5.16 -5.13 -2.64
C LEU A 98 -5.95 -4.39 -3.72
N LYS A 99 -6.16 -5.03 -4.88
CA LYS A 99 -6.93 -4.43 -5.98
C LYS A 99 -8.36 -4.10 -5.54
N GLN A 100 -8.95 -4.94 -4.72
CA GLN A 100 -10.30 -4.73 -4.17
C GLN A 100 -10.38 -3.47 -3.31
N VAL A 101 -9.38 -3.24 -2.43
CA VAL A 101 -9.28 -2.00 -1.65
C VAL A 101 -9.07 -0.80 -2.56
N ILE A 102 -8.17 -0.90 -3.55
CA ILE A 102 -7.90 0.18 -4.52
C ILE A 102 -9.16 0.54 -5.30
N ASP A 103 -9.93 -0.44 -5.79
CA ASP A 103 -11.18 -0.18 -6.51
C ASP A 103 -12.22 0.53 -5.63
N LYS A 104 -12.25 0.19 -4.34
CA LYS A 104 -13.15 0.84 -3.38
C LYS A 104 -12.69 2.25 -2.99
N CYS A 105 -11.41 2.59 -3.15
CA CYS A 105 -10.91 3.95 -2.96
C CYS A 105 -11.65 4.98 -3.84
N TYR A 106 -12.24 4.56 -4.96
CA TYR A 106 -13.07 5.42 -5.78
C TYR A 106 -14.20 6.11 -5.00
N CYS A 107 -14.72 5.50 -3.94
CA CYS A 107 -15.81 6.08 -3.15
C CYS A 107 -15.41 7.35 -2.36
N ARG A 108 -14.11 7.63 -2.22
CA ARG A 108 -13.51 8.82 -1.62
C ARG A 108 -12.40 9.41 -2.52
N GLY A 109 -12.41 9.10 -3.80
CA GLY A 109 -11.30 9.43 -4.72
C GLY A 109 -10.87 10.89 -4.67
N MET A 110 -11.80 11.83 -4.53
CA MET A 110 -11.46 13.25 -4.43
C MET A 110 -10.68 13.62 -3.16
N GLN A 111 -10.83 12.86 -2.07
CA GLN A 111 -10.15 13.09 -0.80
C GLN A 111 -8.76 12.42 -0.77
N LEU A 112 -8.45 11.56 -1.74
CA LEU A 112 -7.16 10.90 -1.88
C LEU A 112 -6.17 11.69 -2.75
N LYS A 113 -6.57 12.84 -3.31
CA LYS A 113 -5.67 13.67 -4.13
C LYS A 113 -4.51 14.23 -3.31
N GLY A 114 -3.33 14.28 -3.95
CA GLY A 114 -2.13 14.91 -3.39
C GLY A 114 -1.49 14.14 -2.22
N LYS A 115 -1.83 12.87 -2.03
CA LYS A 115 -1.20 12.05 -0.98
C LYS A 115 0.23 11.69 -1.34
N LYS A 116 1.09 11.57 -0.32
CA LYS A 116 2.37 10.89 -0.45
C LYS A 116 2.14 9.40 -0.52
N THR A 117 2.82 8.73 -1.45
CA THR A 117 2.64 7.30 -1.64
C THR A 117 3.97 6.57 -1.82
N GLY A 118 3.97 5.28 -1.50
CA GLY A 118 5.06 4.36 -1.75
C GLY A 118 4.54 3.00 -2.20
N LEU A 119 5.35 2.28 -2.97
CA LEU A 119 5.01 0.95 -3.47
C LEU A 119 6.13 -0.04 -3.18
N ILE A 120 5.76 -1.17 -2.60
CA ILE A 120 6.64 -2.33 -2.38
C ILE A 120 6.03 -3.54 -3.09
N VAL A 121 6.77 -4.13 -4.02
CA VAL A 121 6.33 -5.31 -4.77
C VAL A 121 7.30 -6.46 -4.52
N VAL A 122 6.78 -7.62 -4.14
CA VAL A 122 7.60 -8.82 -3.95
C VAL A 122 7.13 -9.92 -4.89
N GLY A 123 8.04 -10.47 -5.69
CA GLY A 123 7.67 -11.49 -6.68
C GLY A 123 8.71 -12.57 -6.87
N GLY A 124 8.29 -13.68 -7.49
CA GLY A 124 9.10 -14.87 -7.69
C GLY A 124 9.92 -14.88 -9.00
N SER A 125 10.14 -13.75 -9.63
CA SER A 125 11.00 -13.60 -10.81
C SER A 125 12.06 -12.53 -10.56
N PRO A 126 13.17 -12.49 -11.32
CA PRO A 126 14.15 -11.41 -11.25
C PRO A 126 13.51 -10.03 -11.41
N VAL A 127 14.06 -9.01 -10.74
CA VAL A 127 13.44 -7.68 -10.62
C VAL A 127 13.31 -6.90 -11.92
N ASP A 128 14.00 -7.30 -12.96
CA ASP A 128 13.89 -6.79 -14.34
C ASP A 128 12.74 -7.44 -15.14
N ASN A 129 12.04 -8.41 -14.57
CA ASN A 129 10.90 -9.05 -15.23
C ASN A 129 9.73 -8.09 -15.39
N ILE A 130 9.05 -8.17 -16.53
CA ILE A 130 7.91 -7.34 -16.92
C ILE A 130 6.80 -7.25 -15.87
N GLN A 131 6.62 -8.29 -15.03
CA GLN A 131 5.58 -8.33 -13.99
C GLN A 131 5.65 -7.13 -13.03
N TYR A 132 6.87 -6.70 -12.68
CA TYR A 132 7.06 -5.55 -11.79
C TYR A 132 6.76 -4.23 -12.50
N GLU A 133 7.15 -4.11 -13.76
CA GLU A 133 6.86 -2.94 -14.58
C GLU A 133 5.35 -2.74 -14.76
N LEU A 134 4.61 -3.83 -15.03
CA LEU A 134 3.15 -3.78 -15.17
C LEU A 134 2.48 -3.24 -13.92
N ILE A 135 2.90 -3.68 -12.73
CA ILE A 135 2.35 -3.19 -11.48
C ILE A 135 2.74 -1.73 -11.26
N ARG A 136 4.02 -1.38 -11.44
CA ARG A 136 4.49 0.01 -11.30
C ARG A 136 3.72 0.97 -12.19
N LYS A 137 3.51 0.62 -13.47
CA LYS A 137 2.72 1.44 -14.41
C LYS A 137 1.27 1.65 -13.98
N GLN A 138 0.64 0.66 -13.35
CA GLN A 138 -0.70 0.85 -12.80
C GLN A 138 -0.69 1.91 -11.69
N PHE A 139 0.32 1.88 -10.82
CA PHE A 139 0.46 2.88 -9.75
C PHE A 139 0.84 4.26 -10.31
N ASP A 140 1.68 4.34 -11.34
CA ASP A 140 2.00 5.60 -12.03
C ASP A 140 0.73 6.26 -12.60
N CYS A 141 -0.12 5.48 -13.29
CA CYS A 141 -1.40 6.00 -13.81
C CYS A 141 -2.32 6.49 -12.69
N MET A 142 -2.37 5.82 -11.54
CA MET A 142 -3.14 6.26 -10.39
C MET A 142 -2.53 7.52 -9.76
N ALA A 143 -1.21 7.58 -9.66
CA ALA A 143 -0.48 8.73 -9.14
C ALA A 143 -0.71 9.97 -10.01
N ASP A 144 -0.63 9.84 -11.32
CA ASP A 144 -0.93 10.93 -12.26
C ASP A 144 -2.38 11.42 -12.11
N TYR A 145 -3.34 10.49 -12.08
CA TYR A 145 -4.76 10.83 -11.97
C TYR A 145 -5.12 11.51 -10.64
N LEU A 146 -4.52 11.06 -9.54
CA LEU A 146 -4.78 11.57 -8.18
C LEU A 146 -3.76 12.62 -7.72
N SER A 147 -2.79 12.98 -8.58
CA SER A 147 -1.69 13.88 -8.25
C SER A 147 -0.94 13.42 -6.98
N TRP A 148 -0.67 12.14 -6.89
CA TRP A 148 0.10 11.58 -5.79
C TRP A 148 1.58 11.93 -5.91
N ASP A 149 2.21 12.19 -4.78
CA ASP A 149 3.67 12.30 -4.66
C ASP A 149 4.24 10.89 -4.41
N MET A 150 4.67 10.22 -5.48
CA MET A 150 5.22 8.86 -5.40
C MET A 150 6.68 8.92 -4.93
N LEU A 151 6.89 8.72 -3.63
CA LEU A 151 8.20 8.84 -2.99
C LEU A 151 9.14 7.69 -3.35
N PHE A 152 8.60 6.49 -3.50
CA PHE A 152 9.39 5.32 -3.91
C PHE A 152 8.54 4.22 -4.53
N GLN A 153 9.19 3.41 -5.37
CA GLN A 153 8.66 2.15 -5.91
C GLN A 153 9.78 1.11 -5.87
N LYS A 154 9.64 0.12 -5.01
CA LYS A 154 10.65 -0.92 -4.80
C LYS A 154 10.11 -2.29 -5.17
N SER A 155 10.99 -3.09 -5.79
CA SER A 155 10.68 -4.45 -6.20
C SER A 155 11.73 -5.41 -5.67
N TYR A 156 11.30 -6.53 -5.12
CA TYR A 156 12.17 -7.53 -4.51
C TYR A 156 11.87 -8.92 -5.08
N TYR A 157 12.93 -9.67 -5.34
CA TYR A 157 12.85 -11.06 -5.76
C TYR A 157 12.83 -11.97 -4.53
N ALA A 158 11.84 -12.82 -4.43
CA ALA A 158 11.71 -13.82 -3.37
C ALA A 158 10.77 -14.95 -3.84
N THR A 159 11.26 -16.19 -3.83
CA THR A 159 10.51 -17.40 -4.21
C THR A 159 10.08 -18.21 -2.99
N ALA A 160 10.99 -18.49 -2.08
CA ALA A 160 10.65 -19.15 -0.83
C ALA A 160 10.09 -18.14 0.18
N ARG A 161 9.36 -18.65 1.15
CA ARG A 161 8.61 -17.88 2.13
C ARG A 161 9.46 -16.90 2.96
N ASP A 162 10.71 -17.22 3.17
CA ASP A 162 11.65 -16.52 4.04
C ASP A 162 12.86 -15.92 3.29
N ASP A 163 12.78 -15.85 1.95
CA ASP A 163 13.92 -15.37 1.14
C ASP A 163 14.25 -13.92 1.43
N LEU A 164 13.23 -13.05 1.56
CA LEU A 164 13.47 -11.65 1.86
C LEU A 164 14.07 -11.44 3.25
N GLN A 165 13.72 -12.30 4.21
CA GLN A 165 14.30 -12.26 5.57
C GLN A 165 15.81 -12.51 5.56
N LYS A 166 16.33 -13.22 4.56
CA LYS A 166 17.75 -13.51 4.39
C LYS A 166 18.49 -12.45 3.59
N ASN A 167 17.76 -11.56 2.94
CA ASN A 167 18.33 -10.49 2.12
C ASN A 167 18.55 -9.23 2.96
N MET A 168 19.70 -9.17 3.64
CA MET A 168 20.03 -8.07 4.54
C MET A 168 20.08 -6.70 3.85
N GLU A 169 20.55 -6.65 2.60
CA GLU A 169 20.61 -5.42 1.81
C GLU A 169 19.21 -4.85 1.55
N ALA A 170 18.26 -5.71 1.16
CA ALA A 170 16.88 -5.30 0.95
C ALA A 170 16.20 -4.82 2.26
N LEU A 171 16.50 -5.46 3.40
CA LEU A 171 15.95 -5.06 4.69
C LEU A 171 16.51 -3.70 5.12
N GLU A 172 17.82 -3.48 4.98
CA GLU A 172 18.46 -2.20 5.28
C GLU A 172 17.95 -1.09 4.37
N GLU A 173 17.79 -1.35 3.06
CA GLU A 173 17.19 -0.41 2.12
C GLU A 173 15.78 0.00 2.58
N LEU A 174 14.93 -0.96 2.96
CA LEU A 174 13.57 -0.70 3.42
C LEU A 174 13.53 0.09 4.74
N GLU A 175 14.40 -0.22 5.70
CA GLU A 175 14.55 0.56 6.94
C GLU A 175 14.97 2.01 6.64
N ASN A 176 15.93 2.21 5.74
CA ASN A 176 16.39 3.54 5.35
C ASN A 176 15.29 4.35 4.67
N ILE A 177 14.51 3.74 3.76
CA ILE A 177 13.36 4.39 3.12
C ILE A 177 12.31 4.80 4.16
N GLY A 178 12.07 3.94 5.15
CA GLY A 178 11.13 4.25 6.25
C GLY A 178 11.58 5.43 7.11
N SER A 179 12.88 5.66 7.22
CA SER A 179 13.47 6.72 8.07
C SER A 179 13.41 8.12 7.45
N CYS A 180 13.17 8.21 6.13
CA CYS A 180 13.10 9.47 5.38
C CYS A 180 11.71 10.11 5.48
#